data_fa763049b1218f90746eaa15765d2e21
#
_entry.id   fa763049b1218f90746eaa15765d2e21
#
_cell.length_a   1.000
_cell.length_b   1.000
_cell.length_c   1.000
_cell.angle_alpha   90.00
_cell.angle_beta   90.00
_cell.angle_gamma   90.00
#
_symmetry.space_group_name_H-M   'P 1'
#
loop_
_entity.id
_entity.type
_entity.pdbx_description
1 polymer ?
#
loop_
_entity_poly.entity_id
_entity_poly.type
_entity_poly.pdbx_seq_one_letter_code
_entity_poly.pdbx_strand_id
1 'polypeptide(L)'
;VGIQLFTFFGKFDQDVKGNLQKIADLGYTEIESAFSMLPGFYGMKGKEFMALNKDLGLNWVSHHVVGAPLKPRPGMDMSRFPKMMNLRDDAQQSVDNAAEAGVKYLVCANIPIETKDEVSQAVVTLTKVGELAKKAGLNFCYHNHDAEFKVVDGQKAFDVFSSQIPADLLKFELDLGWAAKAGVDPVELFKQHPGRFPLCHIKDFDSEFKNILPVGEGVVNYKRIFAAAKSGGLEHFFVEHDFPKDAFESLRTSKKALDAIL
;
A
#
# COMPACT_ATOMS: atom_id res chain seq x y z
N VAL A 1 5.36 3.43 -13.54
CA VAL A 1 5.07 4.08 -12.25
C VAL A 1 3.56 4.14 -12.06
N GLY A 2 3.12 3.70 -10.92
CA GLY A 2 1.72 3.68 -10.51
C GLY A 2 1.38 4.72 -9.46
N ILE A 3 0.14 4.70 -9.05
CA ILE A 3 -0.41 5.52 -7.98
C ILE A 3 -1.22 4.67 -7.00
N GLN A 4 -1.07 4.95 -5.69
CA GLN A 4 -1.98 4.48 -4.66
C GLN A 4 -3.18 5.45 -4.56
N LEU A 5 -4.39 4.93 -4.79
CA LEU A 5 -5.61 5.74 -4.85
C LEU A 5 -6.04 6.34 -3.50
N PHE A 6 -5.45 5.91 -2.38
CA PHE A 6 -5.64 6.56 -1.08
C PHE A 6 -5.26 8.05 -1.11
N THR A 7 -4.37 8.46 -2.02
CA THR A 7 -4.04 9.88 -2.29
C THR A 7 -5.29 10.73 -2.53
N PHE A 8 -6.38 10.13 -3.01
CA PHE A 8 -7.66 10.80 -3.24
C PHE A 8 -8.74 10.48 -2.19
N PHE A 9 -8.35 9.98 -1.03
CA PHE A 9 -9.31 9.56 0.00
C PHE A 9 -10.47 10.55 0.19
N GLY A 10 -11.70 10.05 0.13
CA GLY A 10 -12.93 10.84 0.26
C GLY A 10 -13.31 11.70 -0.95
N LYS A 11 -12.47 11.75 -2.00
CA LYS A 11 -12.73 12.51 -3.23
C LYS A 11 -12.84 11.64 -4.47
N PHE A 12 -12.16 10.49 -4.49
CA PHE A 12 -12.09 9.61 -5.65
C PHE A 12 -13.47 9.08 -6.07
N ASP A 13 -14.30 8.72 -5.10
CA ASP A 13 -15.63 8.16 -5.28
C ASP A 13 -16.63 9.11 -5.96
N GLN A 14 -16.32 10.41 -6.03
CA GLN A 14 -17.21 11.43 -6.62
C GLN A 14 -17.22 11.39 -8.16
N ASP A 15 -16.09 11.01 -8.77
CA ASP A 15 -15.95 10.86 -10.23
C ASP A 15 -14.82 9.87 -10.54
N VAL A 16 -15.09 8.58 -10.36
CA VAL A 16 -14.10 7.51 -10.50
C VAL A 16 -13.47 7.50 -11.89
N LYS A 17 -14.30 7.55 -12.95
CA LYS A 17 -13.82 7.51 -14.34
C LYS A 17 -13.02 8.75 -14.71
N GLY A 18 -13.52 9.94 -14.35
CA GLY A 18 -12.81 11.20 -14.65
C GLY A 18 -11.47 11.31 -13.88
N ASN A 19 -11.43 10.81 -12.64
CA ASN A 19 -10.20 10.78 -11.87
C ASN A 19 -9.17 9.80 -12.47
N LEU A 20 -9.58 8.59 -12.87
CA LEU A 20 -8.72 7.63 -13.57
C LEU A 20 -8.20 8.19 -14.89
N GLN A 21 -9.06 8.85 -15.69
CA GLN A 21 -8.64 9.50 -16.94
C GLN A 21 -7.54 10.53 -16.68
N LYS A 22 -7.73 11.42 -15.70
CA LYS A 22 -6.72 12.44 -15.35
C LYS A 22 -5.41 11.82 -14.88
N ILE A 23 -5.47 10.69 -14.14
CA ILE A 23 -4.28 9.93 -13.72
C ILE A 23 -3.53 9.39 -14.95
N ALA A 24 -4.24 8.80 -15.90
CA ALA A 24 -3.66 8.32 -17.16
C ALA A 24 -3.07 9.48 -17.98
N ASP A 25 -3.76 10.61 -18.08
CA ASP A 25 -3.30 11.83 -18.79
C ASP A 25 -2.01 12.42 -18.17
N LEU A 26 -1.78 12.21 -16.87
CA LEU A 26 -0.52 12.55 -16.20
C LEU A 26 0.63 11.57 -16.50
N GLY A 27 0.35 10.48 -17.21
CA GLY A 27 1.36 9.48 -17.60
C GLY A 27 1.62 8.40 -16.56
N TYR A 28 0.77 8.24 -15.56
CA TYR A 28 0.77 7.05 -14.70
C TYR A 28 0.21 5.85 -15.48
N THR A 29 0.75 4.67 -15.22
CA THR A 29 0.40 3.45 -15.97
C THR A 29 -0.13 2.33 -15.10
N GLU A 30 -0.01 2.44 -13.79
CA GLU A 30 -0.43 1.42 -12.84
C GLU A 30 -1.28 2.02 -11.73
N ILE A 31 -2.20 1.21 -11.21
CA ILE A 31 -3.11 1.56 -10.12
C ILE A 31 -2.96 0.55 -9.00
N GLU A 32 -2.88 1.08 -7.81
CA GLU A 32 -3.17 0.37 -6.58
C GLU A 32 -4.42 0.95 -5.94
N SER A 33 -5.44 0.11 -5.74
CA SER A 33 -6.69 0.55 -5.14
C SER A 33 -6.66 0.44 -3.62
N ALA A 34 -7.41 1.32 -2.96
CA ALA A 34 -7.52 1.38 -1.53
C ALA A 34 -8.99 1.33 -1.09
N PHE A 35 -9.21 1.65 0.18
CA PHE A 35 -10.54 1.79 0.74
C PHE A 35 -11.39 2.83 -0.01
N SER A 36 -12.64 2.47 -0.28
CA SER A 36 -13.68 3.34 -0.85
C SER A 36 -14.86 3.46 0.10
N MET A 37 -15.55 4.60 0.08
CA MET A 37 -16.81 4.79 0.81
C MET A 37 -17.98 4.12 0.11
N LEU A 38 -17.81 3.73 -1.16
CA LEU A 38 -18.81 3.01 -1.95
C LEU A 38 -18.60 1.49 -1.84
N PRO A 39 -19.67 0.68 -2.00
CA PRO A 39 -19.54 -0.77 -1.96
C PRO A 39 -18.69 -1.30 -3.14
N GLY A 40 -18.05 -2.44 -2.93
CA GLY A 40 -17.18 -3.07 -3.92
C GLY A 40 -15.91 -2.26 -4.18
N PHE A 41 -15.51 -2.14 -5.43
CA PHE A 41 -14.37 -1.33 -5.84
C PHE A 41 -14.89 -0.02 -6.43
N TYR A 42 -14.97 1.00 -5.60
CA TYR A 42 -15.47 2.33 -5.99
C TYR A 42 -16.87 2.31 -6.62
N GLY A 43 -17.78 1.50 -6.05
CA GLY A 43 -19.15 1.34 -6.53
C GLY A 43 -19.33 0.34 -7.68
N MET A 44 -18.28 -0.38 -8.07
CA MET A 44 -18.25 -1.35 -9.17
C MET A 44 -17.89 -2.76 -8.68
N LYS A 45 -18.24 -3.77 -9.48
CA LYS A 45 -17.67 -5.11 -9.34
C LYS A 45 -16.19 -5.10 -9.77
N GLY A 46 -15.37 -6.02 -9.24
CA GLY A 46 -13.95 -6.06 -9.55
C GLY A 46 -13.63 -6.14 -11.04
N LYS A 47 -14.36 -6.96 -11.79
CA LYS A 47 -14.19 -7.09 -13.26
C LYS A 47 -14.55 -5.80 -14.02
N GLU A 48 -15.55 -5.05 -13.54
CA GLU A 48 -15.96 -3.78 -14.14
C GLU A 48 -14.88 -2.71 -13.88
N PHE A 49 -14.34 -2.63 -12.66
CA PHE A 49 -13.26 -1.71 -12.34
C PHE A 49 -11.97 -2.08 -13.10
N MET A 50 -11.64 -3.37 -13.23
CA MET A 50 -10.52 -3.83 -14.04
C MET A 50 -10.68 -3.43 -15.51
N ALA A 51 -11.86 -3.64 -16.09
CA ALA A 51 -12.15 -3.25 -17.48
C ALA A 51 -12.01 -1.74 -17.69
N LEU A 52 -12.57 -0.94 -16.77
CA LEU A 52 -12.47 0.53 -16.84
C LEU A 52 -10.99 0.99 -16.80
N ASN A 53 -10.17 0.44 -15.92
CA ASN A 53 -8.74 0.77 -15.87
C ASN A 53 -8.06 0.42 -17.20
N LYS A 54 -8.30 -0.79 -17.72
CA LYS A 54 -7.74 -1.25 -18.99
C LYS A 54 -8.15 -0.38 -20.19
N ASP A 55 -9.39 0.04 -20.25
CA ASP A 55 -9.90 0.94 -21.31
C ASP A 55 -9.20 2.30 -21.29
N LEU A 56 -8.72 2.73 -20.13
CA LEU A 56 -7.95 3.97 -19.94
C LEU A 56 -6.42 3.77 -20.06
N GLY A 57 -5.96 2.57 -20.40
CA GLY A 57 -4.53 2.25 -20.51
C GLY A 57 -3.83 2.07 -19.16
N LEU A 58 -4.58 1.88 -18.08
CA LEU A 58 -4.09 1.67 -16.72
C LEU A 58 -4.10 0.17 -16.38
N ASN A 59 -3.06 -0.28 -15.68
CA ASN A 59 -2.97 -1.64 -15.15
C ASN A 59 -3.28 -1.62 -13.65
N TRP A 60 -4.42 -2.20 -13.25
CA TRP A 60 -4.73 -2.36 -11.84
C TRP A 60 -3.99 -3.56 -11.25
N VAL A 61 -2.92 -3.29 -10.51
CA VAL A 61 -1.93 -4.28 -10.05
C VAL A 61 -2.29 -4.88 -8.70
N SER A 62 -2.70 -4.03 -7.75
CA SER A 62 -2.84 -4.38 -6.34
C SER A 62 -4.05 -3.72 -5.67
N HIS A 63 -4.46 -4.33 -4.54
CA HIS A 63 -5.58 -3.84 -3.74
C HIS A 63 -5.25 -3.88 -2.25
N HIS A 64 -5.42 -2.75 -1.56
CA HIS A 64 -5.27 -2.62 -0.11
C HIS A 64 -6.54 -3.02 0.65
N VAL A 65 -6.38 -3.86 1.67
CA VAL A 65 -7.42 -4.22 2.65
C VAL A 65 -6.87 -4.03 4.06
N VAL A 66 -7.65 -3.46 4.97
CA VAL A 66 -7.24 -3.32 6.37
C VAL A 66 -7.13 -4.70 7.04
N GLY A 67 -6.13 -4.88 7.90
CA GLY A 67 -5.83 -6.17 8.53
C GLY A 67 -6.83 -6.58 9.63
N ALA A 68 -7.49 -5.62 10.25
CA ALA A 68 -8.46 -5.85 11.33
C ALA A 68 -9.52 -4.73 11.35
N PRO A 69 -10.64 -4.92 12.09
CA PRO A 69 -11.61 -3.85 12.28
C PRO A 69 -10.97 -2.57 12.81
N LEU A 70 -11.38 -1.41 12.28
CA LEU A 70 -10.88 -0.13 12.75
C LEU A 70 -11.20 0.05 14.24
N LYS A 71 -10.18 0.40 15.02
CA LYS A 71 -10.37 0.80 16.41
C LYS A 71 -11.00 2.20 16.45
N PRO A 72 -12.12 2.40 17.17
CA PRO A 72 -12.66 3.74 17.38
C PRO A 72 -11.60 4.65 18.03
N ARG A 73 -11.40 5.84 17.48
CA ARG A 73 -10.55 6.85 18.09
C ARG A 73 -11.44 7.90 18.80
N PRO A 74 -10.99 8.54 19.87
CA PRO A 74 -11.72 9.64 20.49
C PRO A 74 -12.14 10.68 19.45
N GLY A 75 -13.44 11.02 19.40
CA GLY A 75 -14.00 11.96 18.43
C GLY A 75 -14.30 11.40 17.04
N MET A 76 -13.99 10.14 16.74
CA MET A 76 -14.34 9.49 15.49
C MET A 76 -15.76 8.93 15.55
N ASP A 77 -16.62 9.45 14.69
CA ASP A 77 -17.97 8.92 14.50
C ASP A 77 -17.96 7.72 13.54
N MET A 78 -17.91 6.52 14.10
CA MET A 78 -17.87 5.27 13.32
C MET A 78 -19.12 5.04 12.48
N SER A 79 -20.25 5.68 12.80
CA SER A 79 -21.51 5.54 12.03
C SER A 79 -21.41 6.12 10.61
N ARG A 80 -20.43 6.98 10.37
CA ARG A 80 -20.15 7.60 9.07
C ARG A 80 -19.37 6.70 8.12
N PHE A 81 -18.77 5.62 8.64
CA PHE A 81 -18.00 4.69 7.81
C PHE A 81 -18.85 3.47 7.47
N PRO A 82 -18.87 3.01 6.21
CA PRO A 82 -19.47 1.74 5.90
C PRO A 82 -18.75 0.62 6.66
N LYS A 83 -19.41 -0.52 6.86
CA LYS A 83 -18.74 -1.70 7.38
C LYS A 83 -17.60 -2.07 6.42
N MET A 84 -16.36 -1.85 6.87
CA MET A 84 -15.18 -2.19 6.08
C MET A 84 -14.90 -3.70 6.20
N MET A 85 -14.65 -4.31 5.05
CA MET A 85 -14.06 -5.66 5.00
C MET A 85 -12.65 -5.61 5.60
N ASN A 86 -12.29 -6.63 6.37
CA ASN A 86 -10.96 -6.71 6.96
C ASN A 86 -10.42 -8.15 6.92
N LEU A 87 -9.09 -8.29 6.94
CA LEU A 87 -8.44 -9.58 6.76
C LEU A 87 -8.61 -10.54 7.94
N ARG A 88 -8.83 -10.03 9.16
CA ARG A 88 -9.05 -10.88 10.35
C ARG A 88 -10.39 -11.62 10.27
N ASP A 89 -11.46 -10.89 9.96
CA ASP A 89 -12.82 -11.41 10.01
C ASP A 89 -13.28 -11.98 8.65
N ASP A 90 -12.84 -11.36 7.54
CA ASP A 90 -13.34 -11.60 6.18
C ASP A 90 -12.23 -12.11 5.24
N ALA A 91 -11.24 -12.89 5.76
CA ALA A 91 -10.06 -13.32 5.00
C ALA A 91 -10.41 -14.00 3.66
N GLN A 92 -11.28 -15.01 3.68
CA GLN A 92 -11.67 -15.74 2.48
C GLN A 92 -12.33 -14.82 1.46
N GLN A 93 -13.30 -14.02 1.90
CA GLN A 93 -14.02 -13.10 1.00
C GLN A 93 -13.10 -12.04 0.40
N SER A 94 -12.13 -11.53 1.17
CA SER A 94 -11.14 -10.56 0.68
C SER A 94 -10.26 -11.16 -0.43
N VAL A 95 -9.81 -12.41 -0.23
CA VAL A 95 -9.03 -13.14 -1.23
C VAL A 95 -9.87 -13.45 -2.47
N ASP A 96 -11.10 -13.93 -2.30
CA ASP A 96 -11.99 -14.27 -3.41
C ASP A 96 -12.31 -13.02 -4.27
N ASN A 97 -12.61 -11.89 -3.62
CA ASN A 97 -12.87 -10.63 -4.32
C ASN A 97 -11.65 -10.14 -5.12
N ALA A 98 -10.45 -10.21 -4.55
CA ALA A 98 -9.21 -9.82 -5.23
C ALA A 98 -8.91 -10.76 -6.41
N ALA A 99 -9.07 -12.06 -6.23
CA ALA A 99 -8.86 -13.06 -7.29
C ALA A 99 -9.89 -12.89 -8.43
N GLU A 100 -11.17 -12.69 -8.10
CA GLU A 100 -12.22 -12.46 -9.10
C GLU A 100 -11.99 -11.16 -9.87
N ALA A 101 -11.52 -10.11 -9.20
CA ALA A 101 -11.14 -8.84 -9.82
C ALA A 101 -9.97 -9.01 -10.80
N GLY A 102 -9.08 -9.97 -10.57
CA GLY A 102 -7.92 -10.26 -11.42
C GLY A 102 -6.70 -9.42 -11.08
N VAL A 103 -6.61 -8.84 -9.87
CA VAL A 103 -5.38 -8.17 -9.43
C VAL A 103 -4.28 -9.19 -9.13
N LYS A 104 -3.03 -8.77 -9.25
CA LYS A 104 -1.86 -9.64 -9.02
C LYS A 104 -1.51 -9.74 -7.52
N TYR A 105 -1.78 -8.67 -6.78
CA TYR A 105 -1.41 -8.55 -5.37
C TYR A 105 -2.60 -8.15 -4.50
N LEU A 106 -2.73 -8.81 -3.34
CA LEU A 106 -3.55 -8.38 -2.21
C LEU A 106 -2.61 -7.84 -1.15
N VAL A 107 -2.90 -6.67 -0.59
CA VAL A 107 -2.02 -6.00 0.36
C VAL A 107 -2.75 -5.74 1.68
N CYS A 108 -2.15 -6.13 2.80
CA CYS A 108 -2.58 -5.69 4.12
C CYS A 108 -2.10 -4.26 4.35
N ALA A 109 -3.03 -3.29 4.34
CA ALA A 109 -2.72 -1.87 4.46
C ALA A 109 -2.20 -1.48 5.85
N ASN A 110 -2.70 -2.10 6.88
CA ASN A 110 -2.31 -1.93 8.28
C ASN A 110 -2.96 -3.02 9.14
N ILE A 111 -2.40 -3.30 10.30
CA ILE A 111 -2.97 -4.21 11.30
C ILE A 111 -2.56 -3.72 12.70
N PRO A 112 -3.32 -3.94 13.79
CA PRO A 112 -2.90 -3.59 15.14
C PRO A 112 -1.59 -4.25 15.54
N ILE A 113 -0.61 -3.45 16.02
CA ILE A 113 0.75 -3.88 16.42
C ILE A 113 1.25 -3.13 17.66
N GLU A 114 0.35 -2.52 18.44
CA GLU A 114 0.69 -1.65 19.57
C GLU A 114 1.15 -2.46 20.80
N THR A 115 0.91 -3.77 20.82
CA THR A 115 1.31 -4.67 21.89
C THR A 115 1.87 -5.98 21.32
N LYS A 116 2.62 -6.73 22.14
CA LYS A 116 3.15 -8.05 21.76
C LYS A 116 2.03 -9.03 21.38
N ASP A 117 0.89 -8.97 22.09
CA ASP A 117 -0.25 -9.85 21.78
C ASP A 117 -0.88 -9.49 20.43
N GLU A 118 -0.99 -8.21 20.10
CA GLU A 118 -1.47 -7.77 18.80
C GLU A 118 -0.53 -8.20 17.67
N VAL A 119 0.79 -8.09 17.86
CA VAL A 119 1.78 -8.59 16.89
C VAL A 119 1.62 -10.10 16.70
N SER A 120 1.43 -10.87 17.78
CA SER A 120 1.19 -12.32 17.70
C SER A 120 -0.11 -12.64 16.95
N GLN A 121 -1.20 -11.90 17.20
CA GLN A 121 -2.47 -12.05 16.47
C GLN A 121 -2.31 -11.66 14.99
N ALA A 122 -1.52 -10.61 14.69
CA ALA A 122 -1.22 -10.20 13.34
C ALA A 122 -0.50 -11.32 12.57
N VAL A 123 0.49 -11.98 13.17
CA VAL A 123 1.18 -13.14 12.55
C VAL A 123 0.17 -14.23 12.16
N VAL A 124 -0.75 -14.58 13.07
CA VAL A 124 -1.79 -15.60 12.78
C VAL A 124 -2.67 -15.16 11.60
N THR A 125 -3.14 -13.90 11.61
CA THR A 125 -3.99 -13.36 10.55
C THR A 125 -3.27 -13.34 9.21
N LEU A 126 -2.05 -12.79 9.17
CA LEU A 126 -1.25 -12.64 7.95
C LEU A 126 -0.87 -14.00 7.36
N THR A 127 -0.51 -14.98 8.22
CA THR A 127 -0.21 -16.35 7.77
C THR A 127 -1.42 -17.00 7.12
N LYS A 128 -2.59 -16.94 7.76
CA LYS A 128 -3.85 -17.47 7.22
C LYS A 128 -4.20 -16.83 5.85
N VAL A 129 -4.11 -15.51 5.75
CA VAL A 129 -4.41 -14.81 4.50
C VAL A 129 -3.39 -15.18 3.41
N GLY A 130 -2.10 -15.30 3.76
CA GLY A 130 -1.07 -15.75 2.83
C GLY A 130 -1.32 -17.14 2.26
N GLU A 131 -1.77 -18.09 3.09
CA GLU A 131 -2.15 -19.43 2.66
C GLU A 131 -3.36 -19.41 1.69
N LEU A 132 -4.38 -18.61 2.00
CA LEU A 132 -5.56 -18.45 1.14
C LEU A 132 -5.19 -17.78 -0.19
N ALA A 133 -4.43 -16.69 -0.14
CA ALA A 133 -3.97 -15.96 -1.32
C ALA A 133 -3.13 -16.88 -2.24
N LYS A 134 -2.19 -17.63 -1.69
CA LYS A 134 -1.38 -18.59 -2.45
C LYS A 134 -2.24 -19.64 -3.15
N LYS A 135 -3.27 -20.20 -2.48
CA LYS A 135 -4.21 -21.15 -3.09
C LYS A 135 -5.03 -20.52 -4.21
N ALA A 136 -5.34 -19.23 -4.11
CA ALA A 136 -6.06 -18.47 -5.13
C ALA A 136 -5.17 -17.95 -6.26
N GLY A 137 -3.85 -18.17 -6.21
CA GLY A 137 -2.89 -17.68 -7.21
C GLY A 137 -2.53 -16.21 -7.07
N LEU A 138 -2.83 -15.59 -5.91
CA LEU A 138 -2.47 -14.22 -5.58
C LEU A 138 -1.14 -14.15 -4.83
N ASN A 139 -0.42 -13.06 -5.00
CA ASN A 139 0.66 -12.69 -4.08
C ASN A 139 0.07 -11.87 -2.93
N PHE A 140 0.51 -12.13 -1.70
CA PHE A 140 0.09 -11.38 -0.53
C PHE A 140 1.25 -10.56 0.03
N CYS A 141 0.98 -9.26 0.26
CA CYS A 141 1.97 -8.33 0.79
C CYS A 141 1.47 -7.64 2.06
N TYR A 142 2.40 -7.18 2.86
CA TYR A 142 2.16 -6.29 4.00
C TYR A 142 2.76 -4.92 3.72
N HIS A 143 1.97 -3.86 3.89
CA HIS A 143 2.40 -2.47 3.79
C HIS A 143 2.80 -1.93 5.15
N ASN A 144 3.98 -1.32 5.26
CA ASN A 144 4.48 -0.73 6.49
C ASN A 144 4.22 0.77 6.59
N HIS A 145 4.11 1.22 7.83
CA HIS A 145 4.32 2.61 8.23
C HIS A 145 5.63 2.72 9.05
N ASP A 146 5.80 3.79 9.81
CA ASP A 146 6.94 3.95 10.73
C ASP A 146 6.80 3.11 12.01
N ALA A 147 5.59 2.74 12.38
CA ALA A 147 5.28 2.01 13.61
C ALA A 147 5.89 0.59 13.63
N GLU A 148 5.93 -0.09 12.49
CA GLU A 148 6.46 -1.45 12.36
C GLU A 148 7.95 -1.57 12.71
N PHE A 149 8.67 -0.45 12.61
CA PHE A 149 10.10 -0.36 12.92
C PHE A 149 10.39 0.11 14.36
N LYS A 150 9.35 0.49 15.13
CA LYS A 150 9.49 0.84 16.54
C LYS A 150 9.56 -0.40 17.41
N VAL A 151 10.35 -0.32 18.48
CA VAL A 151 10.43 -1.40 19.48
C VAL A 151 9.21 -1.30 20.40
N VAL A 152 8.43 -2.36 20.43
CA VAL A 152 7.28 -2.55 21.35
C VAL A 152 7.48 -3.86 22.07
N ASP A 153 7.50 -3.83 23.40
CA ASP A 153 7.73 -5.01 24.24
C ASP A 153 8.99 -5.83 23.83
N GLY A 154 10.06 -5.12 23.47
CA GLY A 154 11.36 -5.69 23.12
C GLY A 154 11.49 -6.23 21.69
N GLN A 155 10.50 -6.03 20.82
CA GLN A 155 10.51 -6.49 19.43
C GLN A 155 9.98 -5.42 18.47
N LYS A 156 10.34 -5.53 17.18
CA LYS A 156 9.76 -4.75 16.09
C LYS A 156 8.81 -5.63 15.31
N ALA A 157 7.62 -5.12 14.97
CA ALA A 157 6.63 -5.90 14.22
C ALA A 157 7.18 -6.35 12.85
N PHE A 158 7.93 -5.49 12.15
CA PHE A 158 8.57 -5.83 10.89
C PHE A 158 9.50 -7.06 11.01
N ASP A 159 10.36 -7.10 12.04
CA ASP A 159 11.30 -8.21 12.27
C ASP A 159 10.54 -9.51 12.60
N VAL A 160 9.45 -9.41 13.36
CA VAL A 160 8.60 -10.57 13.68
C VAL A 160 7.93 -11.10 12.42
N PHE A 161 7.31 -10.24 11.60
CA PHE A 161 6.62 -10.67 10.37
C PHE A 161 7.61 -11.27 9.37
N SER A 162 8.77 -10.63 9.18
CA SER A 162 9.78 -11.09 8.21
C SER A 162 10.44 -12.40 8.59
N SER A 163 10.57 -12.70 9.90
CA SER A 163 11.21 -13.92 10.41
C SER A 163 10.24 -15.07 10.65
N GLN A 164 8.99 -14.78 11.06
CA GLN A 164 8.04 -15.84 11.45
C GLN A 164 7.10 -16.27 10.32
N ILE A 165 6.87 -15.39 9.30
CA ILE A 165 5.99 -15.74 8.19
C ILE A 165 6.84 -16.08 6.96
N PRO A 166 6.66 -17.29 6.37
CA PRO A 166 7.40 -17.72 5.19
C PRO A 166 7.29 -16.74 4.02
N ALA A 167 8.39 -16.60 3.26
CA ALA A 167 8.49 -15.64 2.15
C ALA A 167 7.54 -15.90 0.98
N ASP A 168 7.07 -17.13 0.86
CA ASP A 168 6.08 -17.55 -0.13
C ASP A 168 4.61 -17.34 0.30
N LEU A 169 4.41 -16.96 1.59
CA LEU A 169 3.10 -16.59 2.13
C LEU A 169 2.96 -15.09 2.32
N LEU A 170 4.05 -14.39 2.67
CA LEU A 170 4.03 -12.95 2.88
C LEU A 170 5.25 -12.29 2.24
N LYS A 171 5.02 -11.33 1.37
CA LYS A 171 6.00 -10.35 0.90
C LYS A 171 5.70 -8.99 1.51
N PHE A 172 6.48 -7.98 1.18
CA PHE A 172 6.29 -6.64 1.70
C PHE A 172 6.09 -5.65 0.55
N GLU A 173 5.15 -4.75 0.75
CA GLU A 173 5.08 -3.51 0.05
C GLU A 173 5.79 -2.46 0.90
N LEU A 174 7.03 -2.14 0.55
CA LEU A 174 7.83 -1.23 1.35
C LEU A 174 7.44 0.22 1.08
N ASP A 175 6.85 0.91 2.06
CA ASP A 175 6.75 2.36 2.00
C ASP A 175 8.11 2.97 2.33
N LEU A 176 8.74 3.52 1.30
CA LEU A 176 10.12 4.05 1.35
C LEU A 176 10.20 5.32 2.21
N GLY A 177 9.15 6.13 2.19
CA GLY A 177 9.07 7.35 2.98
C GLY A 177 8.86 7.06 4.47
N TRP A 178 7.95 6.15 4.82
CA TRP A 178 7.75 5.75 6.21
C TRP A 178 8.95 5.01 6.79
N ALA A 179 9.65 4.19 6.00
CA ALA A 179 10.91 3.56 6.42
C ALA A 179 11.99 4.63 6.71
N ALA A 180 12.16 5.60 5.83
CA ALA A 180 13.09 6.72 6.03
C ALA A 180 12.73 7.54 7.29
N LYS A 181 11.44 7.83 7.51
CA LYS A 181 10.96 8.50 8.74
C LYS A 181 11.27 7.70 10.00
N ALA A 182 11.22 6.39 9.94
CA ALA A 182 11.60 5.51 11.05
C ALA A 182 13.13 5.41 11.25
N GLY A 183 13.93 6.09 10.43
CA GLY A 183 15.39 6.00 10.47
C GLY A 183 15.94 4.68 9.90
N VAL A 184 15.13 3.96 9.12
CA VAL A 184 15.50 2.70 8.50
C VAL A 184 15.90 2.94 7.05
N ASP A 185 17.07 2.42 6.67
CA ASP A 185 17.57 2.53 5.29
C ASP A 185 16.94 1.45 4.38
N PRO A 186 16.12 1.81 3.38
CA PRO A 186 15.53 0.84 2.47
C PRO A 186 16.55 -0.03 1.74
N VAL A 187 17.73 0.51 1.42
CA VAL A 187 18.79 -0.24 0.73
C VAL A 187 19.35 -1.34 1.61
N GLU A 188 19.46 -1.10 2.91
CA GLU A 188 19.89 -2.13 3.87
C GLU A 188 18.79 -3.21 4.05
N LEU A 189 17.50 -2.82 4.06
CA LEU A 189 16.39 -3.80 4.07
C LEU A 189 16.43 -4.70 2.83
N PHE A 190 16.70 -4.15 1.65
CA PHE A 190 16.82 -4.94 0.42
C PHE A 190 17.94 -5.98 0.50
N LYS A 191 19.07 -5.64 1.11
CA LYS A 191 20.19 -6.57 1.33
C LYS A 191 19.86 -7.66 2.35
N GLN A 192 19.17 -7.30 3.44
CA GLN A 192 18.79 -8.22 4.50
C GLN A 192 17.69 -9.20 4.08
N HIS A 193 16.78 -8.74 3.21
CA HIS A 193 15.60 -9.50 2.77
C HIS A 193 15.49 -9.52 1.24
N PRO A 194 16.46 -10.10 0.50
CA PRO A 194 16.47 -10.05 -0.96
C PRO A 194 15.23 -10.71 -1.56
N GLY A 195 14.62 -10.04 -2.55
CA GLY A 195 13.42 -10.53 -3.24
C GLY A 195 12.11 -10.51 -2.44
N ARG A 196 12.09 -9.88 -1.25
CA ARG A 196 10.90 -9.81 -0.39
C ARG A 196 10.02 -8.59 -0.68
N PHE A 197 10.42 -7.65 -1.53
CA PHE A 197 9.76 -6.36 -1.76
C PHE A 197 9.33 -6.18 -3.22
N PRO A 198 8.29 -6.89 -3.72
CA PRO A 198 7.85 -6.71 -5.11
C PRO A 198 7.17 -5.36 -5.35
N LEU A 199 6.60 -4.75 -4.31
CA LEU A 199 5.89 -3.49 -4.36
C LEU A 199 6.57 -2.46 -3.47
N CYS A 200 6.46 -1.17 -3.81
CA CYS A 200 6.81 -0.10 -2.89
C CYS A 200 5.92 1.13 -3.06
N HIS A 201 5.74 1.87 -1.95
CA HIS A 201 5.23 3.23 -2.01
C HIS A 201 6.37 4.24 -2.07
N ILE A 202 6.18 5.20 -2.95
CA ILE A 202 7.07 6.36 -3.14
C ILE A 202 6.38 7.55 -2.46
N LYS A 203 6.84 7.88 -1.26
CA LYS A 203 6.29 8.93 -0.40
C LYS A 203 7.43 9.81 0.11
N ASP A 204 7.36 11.12 -0.09
CA ASP A 204 8.43 12.03 0.30
C ASP A 204 8.04 12.90 1.50
N PHE A 205 9.02 13.33 2.26
CA PHE A 205 8.83 14.08 3.49
C PHE A 205 9.73 15.30 3.54
N ASP A 206 9.31 16.33 4.29
CA ASP A 206 10.18 17.43 4.67
C ASP A 206 11.36 16.95 5.54
N SER A 207 12.35 17.84 5.76
CA SER A 207 13.56 17.51 6.52
C SER A 207 13.34 17.14 7.99
N GLU A 208 12.16 17.47 8.55
CA GLU A 208 11.77 17.12 9.91
C GLU A 208 10.85 15.90 9.99
N PHE A 209 10.52 15.28 8.84
CA PHE A 209 9.57 14.17 8.70
C PHE A 209 8.19 14.46 9.32
N LYS A 210 7.76 15.70 9.29
CA LYS A 210 6.46 16.15 9.82
C LYS A 210 5.39 16.21 8.74
N ASN A 211 5.76 16.66 7.54
CA ASN A 211 4.84 16.85 6.42
C ASN A 211 5.23 15.96 5.25
N ILE A 212 4.22 15.32 4.64
CA ILE A 212 4.38 14.64 3.36
C ILE A 212 4.39 15.71 2.28
N LEU A 213 5.32 15.57 1.33
CA LEU A 213 5.51 16.46 0.20
C LEU A 213 5.38 15.69 -1.12
N PRO A 214 5.11 16.38 -2.23
CA PRO A 214 5.26 15.76 -3.55
C PRO A 214 6.66 15.17 -3.70
N VAL A 215 6.77 14.03 -4.36
CA VAL A 215 8.06 13.36 -4.59
C VAL A 215 9.03 14.29 -5.33
N GLY A 216 10.23 14.37 -4.81
CA GLY A 216 11.29 15.26 -5.31
C GLY A 216 11.37 16.63 -4.64
N GLU A 217 10.40 16.99 -3.81
CA GLU A 217 10.42 18.19 -2.98
C GLU A 217 10.87 17.91 -1.54
N GLY A 218 11.02 16.64 -1.18
CA GLY A 218 11.43 16.19 0.14
C GLY A 218 12.89 15.75 0.23
N VAL A 219 13.17 14.93 1.24
CA VAL A 219 14.55 14.52 1.60
C VAL A 219 14.87 13.07 1.25
N VAL A 220 13.91 12.28 0.78
CA VAL A 220 14.13 10.85 0.48
C VAL A 220 14.98 10.70 -0.79
N ASN A 221 16.09 9.99 -0.68
CA ASN A 221 17.03 9.83 -1.81
C ASN A 221 16.60 8.69 -2.75
N TYR A 222 15.59 8.93 -3.58
CA TYR A 222 15.03 7.94 -4.49
C TYR A 222 16.04 7.43 -5.52
N LYS A 223 16.93 8.29 -6.04
CA LYS A 223 17.98 7.88 -6.98
C LYS A 223 18.85 6.76 -6.41
N ARG A 224 19.25 6.87 -5.13
CA ARG A 224 20.02 5.85 -4.44
C ARG A 224 19.21 4.58 -4.22
N ILE A 225 17.95 4.73 -3.83
CA ILE A 225 17.07 3.59 -3.53
C ILE A 225 16.78 2.79 -4.81
N PHE A 226 16.42 3.44 -5.90
CA PHE A 226 16.13 2.76 -7.17
C PHE A 226 17.35 2.11 -7.80
N ALA A 227 18.55 2.64 -7.58
CA ALA A 227 19.78 1.96 -7.98
C ALA A 227 19.95 0.58 -7.31
N ALA A 228 19.34 0.37 -6.13
CA ALA A 228 19.35 -0.89 -5.39
C ALA A 228 18.05 -1.71 -5.56
N ALA A 229 17.06 -1.22 -6.28
CA ALA A 229 15.71 -1.79 -6.38
C ALA A 229 15.70 -3.28 -6.76
N LYS A 230 16.58 -3.68 -7.69
CA LYS A 230 16.69 -5.07 -8.16
C LYS A 230 17.03 -6.04 -7.03
N SER A 231 17.85 -5.66 -6.07
CA SER A 231 18.22 -6.53 -4.93
C SER A 231 17.04 -6.78 -4.00
N GLY A 232 16.14 -5.78 -3.85
CA GLY A 232 14.89 -5.91 -3.09
C GLY A 232 13.82 -6.73 -3.82
N GLY A 233 13.96 -6.92 -5.13
CA GLY A 233 12.95 -7.55 -5.98
C GLY A 233 11.80 -6.62 -6.37
N LEU A 234 12.03 -5.28 -6.38
CA LEU A 234 11.01 -4.31 -6.74
C LEU A 234 10.58 -4.45 -8.21
N GLU A 235 9.28 -4.62 -8.40
CA GLU A 235 8.62 -4.75 -9.70
C GLU A 235 7.68 -3.57 -9.98
N HIS A 236 6.96 -3.09 -8.95
CA HIS A 236 5.93 -2.07 -9.06
C HIS A 236 6.16 -0.95 -8.04
N PHE A 237 5.91 0.29 -8.45
CA PHE A 237 6.21 1.51 -7.72
C PHE A 237 4.97 2.41 -7.72
N PHE A 238 4.40 2.69 -6.56
CA PHE A 238 3.20 3.53 -6.43
C PHE A 238 3.50 4.83 -5.70
N VAL A 239 3.22 5.96 -6.33
CA VAL A 239 3.25 7.26 -5.66
C VAL A 239 2.08 7.34 -4.69
N GLU A 240 2.35 7.77 -3.47
CA GLU A 240 1.32 8.08 -2.49
C GLU A 240 1.62 9.38 -1.75
N HIS A 241 0.58 10.21 -1.60
CA HIS A 241 0.61 11.41 -0.78
C HIS A 241 -0.66 11.44 0.09
N ASP A 242 -0.51 11.19 1.40
CA ASP A 242 -1.65 11.15 2.32
C ASP A 242 -2.24 12.55 2.51
N PHE A 243 -3.52 12.71 2.17
CA PHE A 243 -4.29 13.94 2.37
C PHE A 243 -3.68 15.21 1.76
N PRO A 244 -3.23 15.22 0.50
CA PRO A 244 -2.65 16.39 -0.13
C PRO A 244 -3.70 17.50 -0.26
N LYS A 245 -3.25 18.75 -0.24
CA LYS A 245 -4.11 19.91 -0.49
C LYS A 245 -4.73 19.82 -1.90
N ASP A 246 -3.92 19.52 -2.90
CA ASP A 246 -4.33 19.22 -4.27
C ASP A 246 -3.62 17.94 -4.74
N ALA A 247 -4.40 16.87 -4.91
CA ALA A 247 -3.87 15.56 -5.29
C ALA A 247 -3.29 15.55 -6.71
N PHE A 248 -3.93 16.21 -7.68
CA PHE A 248 -3.45 16.21 -9.05
C PHE A 248 -2.20 17.06 -9.23
N GLU A 249 -2.07 18.18 -8.51
CA GLU A 249 -0.84 18.97 -8.53
C GLU A 249 0.33 18.21 -7.89
N SER A 250 0.08 17.55 -6.75
CA SER A 250 1.06 16.68 -6.11
C SER A 250 1.54 15.56 -7.05
N LEU A 251 0.61 14.90 -7.74
CA LEU A 251 0.92 13.83 -8.69
C LEU A 251 1.72 14.35 -9.90
N ARG A 252 1.38 15.52 -10.42
CA ARG A 252 2.10 16.14 -11.55
C ARG A 252 3.55 16.43 -11.16
N THR A 253 3.77 17.02 -9.99
CA THR A 253 5.09 17.30 -9.44
C THR A 253 5.89 16.02 -9.24
N SER A 254 5.28 15.03 -8.59
CA SER A 254 5.89 13.73 -8.32
C SER A 254 6.27 12.99 -9.61
N LYS A 255 5.38 12.96 -10.61
CA LYS A 255 5.66 12.32 -11.91
C LYS A 255 6.86 12.95 -12.61
N LYS A 256 6.89 14.29 -12.67
CA LYS A 256 8.03 15.03 -13.27
C LYS A 256 9.36 14.71 -12.59
N ALA A 257 9.36 14.61 -11.26
CA ALA A 257 10.59 14.27 -10.51
C ALA A 257 11.02 12.80 -10.79
N LEU A 258 10.06 11.87 -10.83
CA LEU A 258 10.35 10.46 -11.07
C LEU A 258 10.81 10.18 -12.50
N ASP A 259 10.26 10.87 -13.52
CA ASP A 259 10.71 10.75 -14.91
C ASP A 259 12.16 11.19 -15.11
N ALA A 260 12.72 11.97 -14.19
CA ALA A 260 14.13 12.38 -14.22
C ALA A 260 15.06 11.37 -13.49
N ILE A 261 14.48 10.42 -12.73
CA ILE A 261 15.23 9.46 -11.89
C ILE A 261 15.17 8.03 -12.45
N LEU A 262 14.02 7.64 -13.00
CA LEU A 262 13.75 6.32 -13.57
C LEU A 262 14.00 6.28 -15.07
#